data_e3e1a73add95fd39c7c74eb268c1e1ab
#
_entry.id   e3e1a73add95fd39c7c74eb268c1e1ab
#
_cell.length_a   1.000
_cell.length_b   1.000
_cell.length_c   1.000
_cell.angle_alpha   90.00
_cell.angle_beta   90.00
_cell.angle_gamma   90.00
#
_symmetry.space_group_name_H-M   'P 1'
#
loop_
_entity.id
_entity.type
_entity.pdbx_description
1 polymer ?
#
loop_
_entity_poly.entity_id
_entity_poly.type
_entity_poly.pdbx_seq_one_letter_code
_entity_poly.pdbx_strand_id
1 'polypeptide(L)'
;MTKGRLEAFSDGVIAIIITIMVLEMKVPHGDGFGALRPLLPVFLSYVLSFLYVGIYWNNHHHLLHASTVVTGAMLWANLHLLFWLSLFPFTTGWMGENHFTAVPTALYGVVLLMAAIAYYLLQQAIIRAQGKDSILREAIGRDWKGKLSPVLYILATIASIRSSWIAQAIFLTAALIWLIPDRRIEKRLTV
;
A
#
# COMPACT_ATOMS: atom_id res chain seq x y z
N MET A 1 -14.77 -20.93 -0.87
CA MET A 1 -13.64 -20.53 0.02
C MET A 1 -14.22 -19.79 1.21
N THR A 2 -13.74 -20.05 2.43
CA THR A 2 -14.21 -19.32 3.62
C THR A 2 -13.51 -17.97 3.72
N LYS A 3 -14.15 -17.01 4.40
CA LYS A 3 -13.61 -15.68 4.67
C LYS A 3 -12.24 -15.78 5.38
N GLY A 4 -12.15 -16.58 6.45
CA GLY A 4 -10.90 -16.74 7.21
C GLY A 4 -9.74 -17.28 6.39
N ARG A 5 -9.99 -18.13 5.37
CA ARG A 5 -8.93 -18.57 4.45
C ARG A 5 -8.45 -17.46 3.51
N LEU A 6 -9.36 -16.56 3.09
CA LEU A 6 -8.99 -15.41 2.27
C LEU A 6 -8.15 -14.41 3.08
N GLU A 7 -8.56 -14.14 4.32
CA GLU A 7 -7.82 -13.28 5.25
C GLU A 7 -6.43 -13.86 5.53
N ALA A 8 -6.34 -15.13 5.95
CA ALA A 8 -5.07 -15.79 6.26
C ALA A 8 -4.09 -15.83 5.07
N PHE A 9 -4.59 -16.07 3.85
CA PHE A 9 -3.79 -16.04 2.64
C PHE A 9 -3.24 -14.65 2.37
N SER A 10 -4.10 -13.62 2.47
CA SER A 10 -3.70 -12.23 2.21
C SER A 10 -2.71 -11.72 3.24
N ASP A 11 -2.95 -12.00 4.53
CA ASP A 11 -2.03 -11.64 5.63
C ASP A 11 -0.67 -12.32 5.46
N GLY A 12 -0.66 -13.60 5.05
CA GLY A 12 0.58 -14.30 4.74
C GLY A 12 1.37 -13.66 3.62
N VAL A 13 0.72 -13.28 2.51
CA VAL A 13 1.37 -12.59 1.39
C VAL A 13 1.91 -11.23 1.82
N ILE A 14 1.12 -10.41 2.53
CA ILE A 14 1.52 -9.09 2.97
C ILE A 14 2.68 -9.16 3.97
N ALA A 15 2.67 -10.12 4.89
CA ALA A 15 3.76 -10.35 5.83
C ALA A 15 5.06 -10.72 5.11
N ILE A 16 5.00 -11.56 4.08
CA ILE A 16 6.16 -11.92 3.24
C ILE A 16 6.68 -10.68 2.52
N ILE A 17 5.82 -9.85 1.94
CA ILE A 17 6.22 -8.60 1.26
C ILE A 17 7.04 -7.72 2.21
N ILE A 18 6.57 -7.50 3.44
CA ILE A 18 7.28 -6.70 4.44
C ILE A 18 8.66 -7.29 4.76
N THR A 19 8.73 -8.60 4.94
CA THR A 19 9.99 -9.25 5.32
C THR A 19 11.00 -9.33 4.18
N ILE A 20 10.55 -9.49 2.94
CA ILE A 20 11.42 -9.45 1.76
C ILE A 20 12.03 -8.06 1.56
N MET A 21 11.27 -6.99 1.80
CA MET A 21 11.80 -5.62 1.64
C MET A 21 13.04 -5.36 2.49
N VAL A 22 13.14 -5.93 3.68
CA VAL A 22 14.34 -5.74 4.53
C VAL A 22 15.55 -6.50 3.98
N LEU A 23 15.35 -7.60 3.26
CA LEU A 23 16.43 -8.38 2.68
C LEU A 23 17.12 -7.66 1.50
N GLU A 24 16.46 -6.67 0.90
CA GLU A 24 17.07 -5.81 -0.13
C GLU A 24 18.17 -4.91 0.45
N MET A 25 18.20 -4.70 1.76
CA MET A 25 19.30 -3.97 2.43
C MET A 25 20.50 -4.90 2.60
N LYS A 26 21.52 -4.71 1.77
CA LYS A 26 22.79 -5.49 1.84
C LYS A 26 23.51 -5.18 3.15
N VAL A 27 24.06 -6.20 3.77
CA VAL A 27 24.90 -6.04 4.96
C VAL A 27 26.13 -5.21 4.59
N PRO A 28 26.42 -4.09 5.31
CA PRO A 28 27.57 -3.26 5.00
C PRO A 28 28.89 -3.98 5.34
N HIS A 29 29.93 -3.68 4.60
CA HIS A 29 31.27 -4.13 4.90
C HIS A 29 31.96 -3.09 5.80
N GLY A 30 32.37 -3.51 7.00
CA GLY A 30 33.02 -2.66 8.01
C GLY A 30 32.20 -2.60 9.32
N ASP A 31 32.88 -2.23 10.41
CA ASP A 31 32.34 -2.26 11.78
C ASP A 31 31.98 -0.87 12.33
N GLY A 32 32.30 0.19 11.60
CA GLY A 32 32.02 1.57 12.01
C GLY A 32 30.69 2.11 11.48
N PHE A 33 30.11 3.11 12.18
CA PHE A 33 28.88 3.80 11.75
C PHE A 33 28.96 4.39 10.33
N GLY A 34 30.17 4.71 9.85
CA GLY A 34 30.40 5.18 8.48
C GLY A 34 29.95 4.18 7.39
N ALA A 35 30.02 2.87 7.70
CA ALA A 35 29.57 1.82 6.77
C ALA A 35 28.05 1.82 6.54
N LEU A 36 27.25 2.42 7.44
CA LEU A 36 25.81 2.53 7.29
C LEU A 36 25.38 3.69 6.36
N ARG A 37 26.25 4.67 6.14
CA ARG A 37 25.93 5.86 5.37
C ARG A 37 25.46 5.56 3.93
N PRO A 38 26.09 4.66 3.18
CA PRO A 38 25.65 4.29 1.82
C PRO A 38 24.29 3.60 1.80
N LEU A 39 23.85 2.99 2.90
CA LEU A 39 22.55 2.30 3.01
C LEU A 39 21.39 3.25 3.30
N LEU A 40 21.67 4.50 3.65
CA LEU A 40 20.64 5.45 4.08
C LEU A 40 19.52 5.63 3.03
N PRO A 41 19.79 5.77 1.72
CA PRO A 41 18.72 5.87 0.73
C PRO A 41 17.84 4.62 0.67
N VAL A 42 18.44 3.43 0.72
CA VAL A 42 17.71 2.15 0.73
C VAL A 42 16.88 2.01 2.00
N PHE A 43 17.43 2.39 3.15
CA PHE A 43 16.71 2.39 4.42
C PHE A 43 15.52 3.36 4.41
N LEU A 44 15.67 4.57 3.87
CA LEU A 44 14.58 5.55 3.77
C LEU A 44 13.48 5.07 2.82
N SER A 45 13.83 4.47 1.68
CA SER A 45 12.86 3.87 0.76
C SER A 45 12.12 2.69 1.41
N TYR A 46 12.83 1.86 2.18
CA TYR A 46 12.24 0.79 2.97
C TYR A 46 11.24 1.32 4.00
N VAL A 47 11.62 2.32 4.81
CA VAL A 47 10.72 2.90 5.83
C VAL A 47 9.44 3.43 5.19
N LEU A 48 9.54 4.17 4.08
CA LEU A 48 8.38 4.67 3.37
C LEU A 48 7.47 3.53 2.90
N SER A 49 8.05 2.48 2.30
CA SER A 49 7.31 1.34 1.78
C SER A 49 6.72 0.47 2.89
N PHE A 50 7.43 0.30 4.01
CA PHE A 50 6.90 -0.36 5.19
C PHE A 50 5.63 0.32 5.71
N LEU A 51 5.64 1.66 5.79
CA LEU A 51 4.46 2.44 6.16
C LEU A 51 3.30 2.19 5.18
N TYR A 52 3.54 2.21 3.87
CA TYR A 52 2.52 1.95 2.88
C TYR A 52 1.93 0.55 2.98
N VAL A 53 2.79 -0.48 3.05
CA VAL A 53 2.31 -1.87 3.16
C VAL A 53 1.56 -2.08 4.47
N GLY A 54 2.00 -1.48 5.58
CA GLY A 54 1.30 -1.49 6.85
C GLY A 54 -0.08 -0.81 6.78
N ILE A 55 -0.18 0.33 6.08
CA ILE A 55 -1.44 1.02 5.82
C ILE A 55 -2.37 0.13 4.98
N TYR A 56 -1.87 -0.50 3.91
CA TYR A 56 -2.65 -1.42 3.09
C TYR A 56 -3.13 -2.61 3.91
N TRP A 57 -2.27 -3.22 4.73
CA TRP A 57 -2.65 -4.34 5.60
C TRP A 57 -3.79 -3.95 6.55
N ASN A 58 -3.64 -2.84 7.27
CA ASN A 58 -4.66 -2.37 8.21
C ASN A 58 -6.01 -2.10 7.52
N ASN A 59 -5.99 -1.38 6.40
CA ASN A 59 -7.21 -1.08 5.65
C ASN A 59 -7.82 -2.32 4.99
N HIS A 60 -6.99 -3.26 4.50
CA HIS A 60 -7.42 -4.53 3.94
C HIS A 60 -8.10 -5.41 4.99
N HIS A 61 -7.54 -5.48 6.22
CA HIS A 61 -8.15 -6.18 7.34
C HIS A 61 -9.57 -5.65 7.61
N HIS A 62 -9.75 -4.33 7.77
CA HIS A 62 -11.06 -3.73 7.99
C HIS A 62 -12.02 -3.97 6.82
N LEU A 63 -11.52 -3.91 5.60
CA LEU A 63 -12.30 -4.13 4.39
C LEU A 63 -12.87 -5.55 4.31
N LEU A 64 -12.05 -6.57 4.56
CA LEU A 64 -12.48 -7.96 4.60
C LEU A 64 -13.36 -8.25 5.83
N HIS A 65 -13.04 -7.64 6.99
CA HIS A 65 -13.83 -7.83 8.20
C HIS A 65 -15.29 -7.37 8.00
N ALA A 66 -15.51 -6.28 7.28
CA ALA A 66 -16.82 -5.79 6.93
C ALA A 66 -17.59 -6.70 5.94
N SER A 67 -16.94 -7.69 5.32
CA SER A 67 -17.60 -8.60 4.39
C SER A 67 -18.20 -9.82 5.09
N THR A 68 -19.44 -10.15 4.75
CA THR A 68 -20.14 -11.36 5.24
C THR A 68 -20.06 -12.54 4.29
N VAL A 69 -19.70 -12.29 3.02
CA VAL A 69 -19.66 -13.30 1.95
C VAL A 69 -18.38 -13.21 1.16
N VAL A 70 -17.97 -14.32 0.53
CA VAL A 70 -16.83 -14.36 -0.39
C VAL A 70 -17.31 -14.79 -1.77
N THR A 71 -17.09 -13.95 -2.78
CA THR A 71 -17.45 -14.23 -4.16
C THR A 71 -16.22 -14.38 -5.06
N GLY A 72 -16.37 -14.99 -6.24
CA GLY A 72 -15.28 -15.10 -7.21
C GLY A 72 -14.70 -13.75 -7.61
N ALA A 73 -15.56 -12.72 -7.77
CA ALA A 73 -15.11 -11.36 -8.08
C ALA A 73 -14.24 -10.76 -6.99
N MET A 74 -14.57 -11.01 -5.72
CA MET A 74 -13.74 -10.58 -4.58
C MET A 74 -12.39 -11.31 -4.57
N LEU A 75 -12.34 -12.60 -4.88
CA LEU A 75 -11.09 -13.36 -4.94
C LEU A 75 -10.14 -12.81 -5.99
N TRP A 76 -10.64 -12.54 -7.20
CA TRP A 76 -9.83 -11.96 -8.27
C TRP A 76 -9.40 -10.52 -7.98
N ALA A 77 -10.28 -9.70 -7.42
CA ALA A 77 -9.94 -8.33 -7.02
C ALA A 77 -8.88 -8.32 -5.89
N ASN A 78 -8.97 -9.25 -4.95
CA ASN A 78 -7.97 -9.42 -3.90
C ASN A 78 -6.61 -9.86 -4.46
N LEU A 79 -6.59 -10.85 -5.36
CA LEU A 79 -5.35 -11.26 -6.03
C LEU A 79 -4.73 -10.12 -6.86
N HIS A 80 -5.55 -9.31 -7.50
CA HIS A 80 -5.10 -8.13 -8.23
C HIS A 80 -4.42 -7.12 -7.30
N LEU A 81 -4.99 -6.86 -6.11
CA LEU A 81 -4.35 -6.01 -5.10
C LEU A 81 -3.03 -6.62 -4.62
N LEU A 82 -3.02 -7.91 -4.25
CA LEU A 82 -1.82 -8.60 -3.77
C LEU A 82 -0.71 -8.62 -4.83
N PHE A 83 -1.06 -8.73 -6.12
CA PHE A 83 -0.10 -8.62 -7.21
C PHE A 83 0.64 -7.28 -7.19
N TRP A 84 -0.09 -6.15 -7.10
CA TRP A 84 0.56 -4.83 -7.06
C TRP A 84 1.36 -4.62 -5.77
N LEU A 85 0.86 -5.13 -4.63
CA LEU A 85 1.61 -5.08 -3.37
C LEU A 85 2.90 -5.91 -3.45
N SER A 86 2.90 -7.05 -4.14
CA SER A 86 4.09 -7.90 -4.28
C SER A 86 5.23 -7.26 -5.08
N LEU A 87 4.97 -6.18 -5.81
CA LEU A 87 5.99 -5.40 -6.52
C LEU A 87 6.69 -4.35 -5.64
N PHE A 88 6.19 -4.12 -4.41
CA PHE A 88 6.82 -3.15 -3.50
C PHE A 88 8.28 -3.46 -3.20
N PRO A 89 8.70 -4.70 -2.87
CA PRO A 89 10.11 -5.00 -2.61
C PRO A 89 11.01 -4.57 -3.77
N PHE A 90 10.66 -4.97 -4.99
CA PHE A 90 11.42 -4.63 -6.19
C PHE A 90 11.53 -3.12 -6.40
N THR A 91 10.40 -2.40 -6.40
CA THR A 91 10.41 -0.95 -6.68
C THR A 91 11.05 -0.14 -5.56
N THR A 92 10.92 -0.59 -4.31
CA THR A 92 11.57 -0.01 -3.14
C THR A 92 13.08 -0.14 -3.22
N GLY A 93 13.58 -1.36 -3.48
CA GLY A 93 15.00 -1.63 -3.64
C GLY A 93 15.60 -0.83 -4.80
N TRP A 94 14.95 -0.86 -5.97
CA TRP A 94 15.42 -0.14 -7.14
C TRP A 94 15.45 1.39 -6.91
N MET A 95 14.44 1.96 -6.27
CA MET A 95 14.40 3.38 -5.94
C MET A 95 15.50 3.79 -4.94
N GLY A 96 15.71 2.98 -3.91
CA GLY A 96 16.72 3.24 -2.88
C GLY A 96 18.16 3.09 -3.41
N GLU A 97 18.46 2.01 -4.11
CA GLU A 97 19.80 1.75 -4.70
C GLU A 97 20.21 2.83 -5.72
N ASN A 98 19.23 3.41 -6.41
CA ASN A 98 19.46 4.48 -7.38
C ASN A 98 19.27 5.89 -6.80
N HIS A 99 19.33 6.05 -5.47
CA HIS A 99 19.32 7.36 -4.80
C HIS A 99 18.13 8.23 -5.22
N PHE A 100 16.95 7.62 -5.36
CA PHE A 100 15.70 8.26 -5.75
C PHE A 100 15.74 8.96 -7.13
N THR A 101 16.46 8.40 -8.10
CA THR A 101 16.45 8.95 -9.47
C THR A 101 15.06 8.88 -10.10
N ALA A 102 14.83 9.66 -11.17
CA ALA A 102 13.52 9.89 -11.75
C ALA A 102 12.75 8.63 -12.15
N VAL A 103 13.39 7.71 -12.90
CA VAL A 103 12.70 6.53 -13.44
C VAL A 103 12.31 5.52 -12.36
N PRO A 104 13.19 5.10 -11.43
CA PRO A 104 12.80 4.25 -10.32
C PRO A 104 11.70 4.87 -9.44
N THR A 105 11.79 6.18 -9.16
CA THR A 105 10.77 6.92 -8.41
C THR A 105 9.43 6.96 -9.15
N ALA A 106 9.44 7.14 -10.47
CA ALA A 106 8.24 7.10 -11.29
C ALA A 106 7.58 5.70 -11.25
N LEU A 107 8.38 4.63 -11.39
CA LEU A 107 7.85 3.27 -11.33
C LEU A 107 7.25 2.95 -9.97
N TYR A 108 7.90 3.39 -8.88
CA TYR A 108 7.34 3.28 -7.54
C TYR A 108 5.96 3.98 -7.43
N GLY A 109 5.82 5.19 -7.99
CA GLY A 109 4.56 5.92 -8.06
C GLY A 109 3.49 5.20 -8.88
N VAL A 110 3.86 4.55 -9.99
CA VAL A 110 2.95 3.72 -10.80
C VAL A 110 2.45 2.53 -9.97
N VAL A 111 3.31 1.85 -9.23
CA VAL A 111 2.92 0.72 -8.38
C VAL A 111 1.97 1.17 -7.27
N LEU A 112 2.23 2.31 -6.61
CA LEU A 112 1.32 2.91 -5.64
C LEU A 112 -0.05 3.24 -6.24
N LEU A 113 -0.07 3.84 -7.42
CA LEU A 113 -1.31 4.16 -8.14
C LEU A 113 -2.12 2.91 -8.46
N MET A 114 -1.46 1.89 -8.99
CA MET A 114 -2.14 0.64 -9.37
C MET A 114 -2.62 -0.14 -8.15
N ALA A 115 -1.87 -0.12 -7.05
CA ALA A 115 -2.32 -0.69 -5.78
C ALA A 115 -3.57 0.04 -5.24
N ALA A 116 -3.62 1.39 -5.34
CA ALA A 116 -4.79 2.16 -4.96
C ALA A 116 -6.02 1.84 -5.83
N ILE A 117 -5.84 1.69 -7.14
CA ILE A 117 -6.90 1.27 -8.06
C ILE A 117 -7.38 -0.15 -7.72
N ALA A 118 -6.45 -1.08 -7.48
CA ALA A 118 -6.79 -2.45 -7.13
C ALA A 118 -7.54 -2.54 -5.79
N TYR A 119 -7.13 -1.74 -4.80
CA TYR A 119 -7.85 -1.61 -3.53
C TYR A 119 -9.27 -1.09 -3.72
N TYR A 120 -9.46 -0.07 -4.54
CA TYR A 120 -10.79 0.46 -4.88
C TYR A 120 -11.66 -0.61 -5.58
N LEU A 121 -11.08 -1.39 -6.50
CA LEU A 121 -11.81 -2.48 -7.18
C LEU A 121 -12.25 -3.57 -6.20
N LEU A 122 -11.38 -3.95 -5.24
CA LEU A 122 -11.73 -4.89 -4.17
C LEU A 122 -12.86 -4.34 -3.30
N GLN A 123 -12.76 -3.09 -2.88
CA GLN A 123 -13.80 -2.40 -2.13
C GLN A 123 -15.15 -2.41 -2.86
N GLN A 124 -15.17 -2.11 -4.17
CA GLN A 124 -16.39 -2.14 -4.98
C GLN A 124 -16.94 -3.57 -5.14
N ALA A 125 -16.07 -4.58 -5.26
CA ALA A 125 -16.49 -5.98 -5.33
C ALA A 125 -17.20 -6.42 -4.04
N ILE A 126 -16.69 -6.01 -2.88
CA ILE A 126 -17.32 -6.29 -1.57
C ILE A 126 -18.66 -5.58 -1.44
N ILE A 127 -18.73 -4.28 -1.77
CA ILE A 127 -19.98 -3.51 -1.71
C ILE A 127 -21.06 -4.12 -2.60
N ARG A 128 -20.70 -4.53 -3.82
CA ARG A 128 -21.63 -5.17 -4.74
C ARG A 128 -22.13 -6.52 -4.23
N ALA A 129 -21.24 -7.30 -3.61
CA ALA A 129 -21.60 -8.61 -3.04
C ALA A 129 -22.59 -8.51 -1.88
N GLN A 130 -22.54 -7.42 -1.09
CA GLN A 130 -23.45 -7.16 0.04
C GLN A 130 -24.77 -6.47 -0.37
N GLY A 131 -24.83 -5.88 -1.56
CA GLY A 131 -26.03 -5.23 -2.08
C GLY A 131 -26.37 -3.90 -1.40
N LYS A 132 -27.69 -3.67 -1.17
CA LYS A 132 -28.20 -2.39 -0.63
C LYS A 132 -27.84 -2.20 0.85
N ASP A 133 -27.71 -3.26 1.61
CA ASP A 133 -27.47 -3.26 3.05
C ASP A 133 -25.98 -3.30 3.41
N SER A 134 -25.13 -2.84 2.49
CA SER A 134 -23.69 -2.83 2.70
C SER A 134 -23.28 -1.82 3.77
N ILE A 135 -22.91 -2.34 4.95
CA ILE A 135 -22.32 -1.56 6.05
C ILE A 135 -21.08 -0.79 5.56
N LEU A 136 -20.31 -1.41 4.67
CA LEU A 136 -19.11 -0.82 4.08
C LEU A 136 -19.44 0.42 3.24
N ARG A 137 -20.52 0.40 2.46
CA ARG A 137 -20.97 1.56 1.67
C ARG A 137 -21.28 2.76 2.56
N GLU A 138 -21.97 2.54 3.68
CA GLU A 138 -22.29 3.59 4.63
C GLU A 138 -21.06 4.11 5.37
N ALA A 139 -20.15 3.20 5.77
CA ALA A 139 -18.95 3.54 6.51
C ALA A 139 -17.95 4.38 5.68
N ILE A 140 -17.81 4.05 4.40
CA ILE A 140 -16.90 4.77 3.47
C ILE A 140 -17.40 6.18 3.18
N GLY A 141 -18.72 6.39 3.07
CA GLY A 141 -19.30 7.71 2.81
C GLY A 141 -18.68 8.41 1.61
N ARG A 142 -18.10 9.61 1.83
CA ARG A 142 -17.48 10.41 0.76
C ARG A 142 -16.08 9.93 0.31
N ASP A 143 -15.44 9.02 1.01
CA ASP A 143 -14.09 8.45 0.73
C ASP A 143 -13.10 9.43 0.07
N TRP A 144 -12.93 10.60 0.70
CA TRP A 144 -12.06 11.63 0.11
C TRP A 144 -10.59 11.19 0.06
N LYS A 145 -10.13 10.36 1.03
CA LYS A 145 -8.76 9.83 1.06
C LYS A 145 -8.52 8.87 -0.11
N GLY A 146 -9.44 7.92 -0.32
CA GLY A 146 -9.35 6.98 -1.44
C GLY A 146 -9.38 7.67 -2.81
N LYS A 147 -10.09 8.79 -2.93
CA LYS A 147 -10.13 9.59 -4.18
C LYS A 147 -8.91 10.49 -4.36
N LEU A 148 -8.37 11.04 -3.26
CA LEU A 148 -7.21 11.92 -3.29
C LEU A 148 -5.92 11.15 -3.60
N SER A 149 -5.77 9.94 -3.08
CA SER A 149 -4.52 9.18 -3.20
C SER A 149 -4.10 8.91 -4.65
N PRO A 150 -4.97 8.43 -5.57
CA PRO A 150 -4.59 8.26 -6.97
C PRO A 150 -4.12 9.57 -7.62
N VAL A 151 -4.75 10.70 -7.30
CA VAL A 151 -4.36 12.01 -7.81
C VAL A 151 -2.96 12.38 -7.31
N LEU A 152 -2.68 12.19 -6.03
CA LEU A 152 -1.35 12.43 -5.46
C LEU A 152 -0.29 11.52 -6.10
N TYR A 153 -0.60 10.24 -6.34
CA TYR A 153 0.34 9.32 -6.98
C TYR A 153 0.61 9.67 -8.44
N ILE A 154 -0.37 10.11 -9.19
CA ILE A 154 -0.18 10.63 -10.56
C ILE A 154 0.70 11.88 -10.53
N LEU A 155 0.40 12.84 -9.65
CA LEU A 155 1.17 14.06 -9.52
C LEU A 155 2.62 13.77 -9.11
N ALA A 156 2.84 12.86 -8.15
CA ALA A 156 4.17 12.44 -7.73
C ALA A 156 4.94 11.75 -8.87
N THR A 157 4.29 10.87 -9.62
CA THR A 157 4.89 10.19 -10.78
C THR A 157 5.32 11.19 -11.85
N ILE A 158 4.50 12.19 -12.16
CA ILE A 158 4.86 13.26 -13.10
C ILE A 158 5.97 14.15 -12.53
N ALA A 159 5.86 14.52 -11.25
CA ALA A 159 6.84 15.36 -10.57
C ALA A 159 8.23 14.71 -10.50
N SER A 160 8.31 13.36 -10.43
CA SER A 160 9.58 12.64 -10.36
C SER A 160 10.50 12.91 -11.57
N ILE A 161 9.92 13.20 -12.73
CA ILE A 161 10.65 13.55 -13.95
C ILE A 161 11.40 14.89 -13.78
N ARG A 162 10.81 15.82 -13.02
CA ARG A 162 11.37 17.15 -12.80
C ARG A 162 12.19 17.23 -11.52
N SER A 163 11.71 16.60 -10.45
CA SER A 163 12.38 16.54 -9.15
C SER A 163 11.88 15.36 -8.34
N SER A 164 12.73 14.38 -8.12
CA SER A 164 12.41 13.21 -7.31
C SER A 164 12.09 13.58 -5.86
N TRP A 165 12.69 14.64 -5.32
CA TRP A 165 12.42 15.10 -3.95
C TRP A 165 10.98 15.61 -3.77
N ILE A 166 10.42 16.27 -4.79
CA ILE A 166 9.00 16.67 -4.79
C ILE A 166 8.13 15.42 -4.79
N ALA A 167 8.46 14.41 -5.60
CA ALA A 167 7.73 13.15 -5.62
C ALA A 167 7.77 12.44 -4.26
N GLN A 168 8.95 12.36 -3.60
CA GLN A 168 9.09 11.78 -2.27
C GLN A 168 8.26 12.54 -1.22
N ALA A 169 8.24 13.87 -1.26
CA ALA A 169 7.43 14.68 -0.36
C ALA A 169 5.93 14.39 -0.54
N ILE A 170 5.45 14.22 -1.79
CA ILE A 170 4.06 13.87 -2.08
C ILE A 170 3.75 12.45 -1.59
N PHE A 171 4.62 11.46 -1.83
CA PHE A 171 4.43 10.10 -1.32
C PHE A 171 4.36 10.09 0.21
N LEU A 172 5.29 10.77 0.88
CA LEU A 172 5.28 10.86 2.33
C LEU A 172 3.99 11.52 2.84
N THR A 173 3.56 12.61 2.21
CA THR A 173 2.30 13.30 2.56
C THR A 173 1.11 12.36 2.41
N ALA A 174 1.02 11.60 1.33
CA ALA A 174 -0.06 10.64 1.12
C ALA A 174 -0.04 9.54 2.20
N ALA A 175 1.14 9.01 2.57
CA ALA A 175 1.27 8.04 3.65
C ALA A 175 0.80 8.63 5.00
N LEU A 176 1.21 9.86 5.34
CA LEU A 176 0.82 10.53 6.59
C LEU A 176 -0.70 10.76 6.68
N ILE A 177 -1.37 11.10 5.57
CA ILE A 177 -2.83 11.23 5.53
C ILE A 177 -3.51 9.91 5.92
N TRP A 178 -2.94 8.77 5.52
CA TRP A 178 -3.49 7.45 5.82
C TRP A 178 -3.09 6.89 7.20
N LEU A 179 -2.03 7.38 7.81
CA LEU A 179 -1.65 7.01 9.19
C LEU A 179 -2.70 7.48 10.22
N ILE A 180 -3.47 8.52 9.90
CA ILE A 180 -4.60 8.93 10.75
C ILE A 180 -5.76 7.96 10.44
N PRO A 181 -6.12 7.04 11.35
CA PRO A 181 -7.17 6.06 11.09
C PRO A 181 -8.50 6.74 10.74
N ASP A 182 -9.22 6.15 9.80
CA ASP A 182 -10.59 6.61 9.54
C ASP A 182 -11.52 5.99 10.60
N ARG A 183 -11.65 6.67 11.75
CA ARG A 183 -12.44 6.25 12.91
C ARG A 183 -13.90 5.92 12.57
N ARG A 184 -14.35 6.21 11.35
CA ARG A 184 -15.71 5.94 10.89
C ARG A 184 -15.97 4.46 10.67
N ILE A 185 -14.97 3.73 10.12
CA ILE A 185 -15.07 2.28 9.91
C ILE A 185 -14.95 1.58 11.28
N GLU A 186 -13.97 1.97 12.08
CA GLU A 186 -13.69 1.37 13.40
C GLU A 186 -14.90 1.49 14.35
N LYS A 187 -15.52 2.66 14.45
CA LYS A 187 -16.68 2.90 15.32
C LYS A 187 -17.93 2.10 14.95
N ARG A 188 -18.08 1.64 13.71
CA ARG A 188 -19.25 0.86 13.27
C ARG A 188 -19.02 -0.65 13.29
N LEU A 189 -17.77 -1.09 13.39
CA LEU A 189 -17.42 -2.52 13.49
C LEU A 189 -17.28 -2.99 14.96
N THR A 190 -17.19 -2.07 15.92
CA THR A 190 -17.01 -2.34 17.36
C THR A 190 -18.33 -2.36 18.16
N VAL A 191 -19.49 -2.44 17.49
CA VAL A 191 -20.81 -2.62 18.13
C VAL A 191 -21.32 -4.02 17.97
#